data_f35b08f692db59d866130946961b1db6
#
_entry.id   f35b08f692db59d866130946961b1db6
#
_cell.length_a   1.000
_cell.length_b   1.000
_cell.length_c   1.000
_cell.angle_alpha   90.00
_cell.angle_beta   90.00
_cell.angle_gamma   90.00
#
_symmetry.space_group_name_H-M   'P 1'
#
loop_
_entity.id
_entity.type
_entity.pdbx_description
1 polymer ?
#
loop_
_entity_poly.entity_id
_entity_poly.type
_entity_poly.pdbx_seq_one_letter_code
_entity_poly.pdbx_strand_id
1 'polypeptide(L)'
;MVYGEPYVPQTFKVEEFETTYSKRYMIEDLGSTDDFDFNDIVVDVQETFTQKITTDQQGIETISDPVLKGQKAILRHRGGILPFELTIGNTNPGKMDGVLSDDPNTEFPVTGWNRNSNNISIKVYQSADSQTATEVNFPQTGATPMIIATDTNVAWSAERVAFNWKELMGIPE
;
A
#
# COMPACT_ATOMS: atom_id res chain seq x y z
N MET A 1 -3.13 -8.33 60.74
CA MET A 1 -3.28 -9.02 59.49
C MET A 1 -4.44 -8.39 58.74
N VAL A 2 -4.18 -7.84 57.59
CA VAL A 2 -5.23 -7.20 56.77
C VAL A 2 -5.81 -8.23 55.83
N TYR A 3 -7.08 -8.52 55.99
CA TYR A 3 -7.81 -9.38 55.06
C TYR A 3 -8.66 -8.53 54.18
N GLY A 4 -8.77 -8.86 52.93
CA GLY A 4 -9.78 -8.34 52.08
C GLY A 4 -9.35 -7.26 51.12
N GLU A 5 -8.07 -6.98 50.94
CA GLU A 5 -7.64 -6.23 49.78
C GLU A 5 -7.64 -7.17 48.56
N PRO A 6 -8.46 -6.88 47.57
CA PRO A 6 -8.47 -7.71 46.37
C PRO A 6 -7.11 -7.64 45.70
N TYR A 7 -6.65 -8.77 45.15
CA TYR A 7 -5.46 -8.79 44.33
C TYR A 7 -5.66 -7.89 43.12
N VAL A 8 -4.84 -6.87 43.02
CA VAL A 8 -4.78 -6.01 41.82
C VAL A 8 -3.55 -6.42 41.04
N PRO A 9 -3.71 -6.97 39.83
CA PRO A 9 -2.57 -7.28 38.98
C PRO A 9 -1.73 -6.03 38.75
N GLN A 10 -0.48 -6.07 39.11
CA GLN A 10 0.46 -4.98 38.85
C GLN A 10 1.30 -5.32 37.64
N THR A 11 1.51 -4.35 36.79
CA THR A 11 2.39 -4.49 35.65
C THR A 11 3.81 -4.72 36.12
N PHE A 12 4.38 -5.85 35.75
CA PHE A 12 5.76 -6.21 36.05
C PHE A 12 6.70 -5.85 34.90
N LYS A 13 6.22 -6.03 33.65
CA LYS A 13 6.98 -5.79 32.44
C LYS A 13 6.04 -5.34 31.33
N VAL A 14 6.48 -4.35 30.57
CA VAL A 14 5.78 -3.90 29.35
C VAL A 14 6.76 -3.97 28.20
N GLU A 15 6.40 -4.69 27.17
CA GLU A 15 7.11 -4.73 25.89
C GLU A 15 6.20 -4.21 24.79
N GLU A 16 6.78 -3.48 23.86
CA GLU A 16 6.07 -2.97 22.67
C GLU A 16 6.64 -3.66 21.44
N PHE A 17 5.77 -4.06 20.53
CA PHE A 17 6.18 -4.61 19.26
C PHE A 17 5.36 -4.01 18.11
N GLU A 18 5.93 -4.05 16.93
CA GLU A 18 5.33 -3.51 15.72
C GLU A 18 5.06 -4.62 14.72
N THR A 19 3.95 -4.48 13.99
CA THR A 19 3.63 -5.33 12.85
C THR A 19 3.37 -4.44 11.64
N THR A 20 4.05 -4.71 10.53
CA THR A 20 3.88 -3.98 9.28
C THR A 20 3.22 -4.86 8.25
N TYR A 21 2.14 -4.33 7.66
CA TYR A 21 1.48 -4.93 6.50
C TYR A 21 1.75 -4.07 5.28
N SER A 22 1.93 -4.71 4.14
CA SER A 22 2.21 -4.00 2.91
C SER A 22 1.55 -4.66 1.71
N LYS A 23 1.26 -3.85 0.70
CA LYS A 23 0.79 -4.29 -0.61
C LYS A 23 1.55 -3.55 -1.70
N ARG A 24 1.77 -4.23 -2.80
CA ARG A 24 2.30 -3.64 -4.02
C ARG A 24 1.17 -3.42 -5.01
N TYR A 25 1.07 -2.20 -5.52
CA TYR A 25 0.17 -1.87 -6.60
C TYR A 25 0.97 -1.66 -7.88
N MET A 26 0.60 -2.39 -8.90
CA MET A 26 1.17 -2.30 -10.25
C MET A 26 0.13 -1.73 -11.18
N ILE A 27 0.46 -0.66 -11.89
CA ILE A 27 -0.51 0.19 -12.57
C ILE A 27 -0.12 0.37 -14.03
N GLU A 28 -1.12 0.22 -14.92
CA GLU A 28 -1.07 0.64 -16.30
C GLU A 28 -1.59 2.07 -16.43
N ASP A 29 -0.91 2.91 -17.18
CA ASP A 29 -1.24 4.33 -17.29
C ASP A 29 -2.20 4.68 -18.43
N LEU A 30 -2.85 3.72 -19.06
CA LEU A 30 -3.69 3.93 -20.24
C LEU A 30 -2.93 4.51 -21.44
N GLY A 31 -1.62 4.36 -21.46
CA GLY A 31 -0.82 4.71 -22.60
C GLY A 31 -1.26 3.98 -23.87
N SER A 32 -0.70 4.35 -24.98
CA SER A 32 -1.08 3.85 -26.31
C SER A 32 -0.71 2.39 -26.57
N THR A 33 -0.16 1.70 -25.59
CA THR A 33 0.32 0.33 -25.76
C THR A 33 -0.44 -0.61 -24.84
N ASP A 34 -1.14 -1.54 -25.44
CA ASP A 34 -1.86 -2.60 -24.74
C ASP A 34 -0.90 -3.73 -24.34
N ASP A 35 0.27 -3.39 -23.80
CA ASP A 35 1.27 -4.41 -23.49
C ASP A 35 1.03 -5.10 -22.14
N PHE A 36 0.18 -4.51 -21.29
CA PHE A 36 -0.20 -5.07 -19.99
C PHE A 36 1.00 -5.55 -19.16
N ASP A 37 2.07 -4.78 -19.17
CA ASP A 37 3.25 -5.10 -18.37
C ASP A 37 3.14 -4.64 -16.91
N PHE A 38 2.16 -3.77 -16.62
CA PHE A 38 1.84 -3.28 -15.28
C PHE A 38 3.03 -2.67 -14.55
N ASN A 39 3.91 -2.03 -15.29
CA ASN A 39 5.11 -1.40 -14.75
C ASN A 39 5.14 0.11 -14.94
N ASP A 40 4.09 0.71 -15.49
CA ASP A 40 4.05 2.16 -15.68
C ASP A 40 4.22 2.90 -14.36
N ILE A 41 3.57 2.40 -13.31
CA ILE A 41 3.74 2.88 -11.94
C ILE A 41 3.67 1.70 -11.01
N VAL A 42 4.70 1.54 -10.16
CA VAL A 42 4.73 0.53 -9.10
C VAL A 42 4.90 1.24 -7.77
N VAL A 43 3.93 1.06 -6.88
CA VAL A 43 3.94 1.68 -5.56
C VAL A 43 3.66 0.64 -4.48
N ASP A 44 4.46 0.67 -3.43
CA ASP A 44 4.23 -0.13 -2.22
C ASP A 44 3.55 0.77 -1.17
N VAL A 45 2.48 0.28 -0.58
CA VAL A 45 1.81 0.96 0.52
C VAL A 45 1.93 0.10 1.76
N GLN A 46 2.31 0.72 2.86
CA GLN A 46 2.58 0.04 4.13
C GLN A 46 1.78 0.68 5.25
N GLU A 47 1.35 -0.16 6.20
CA GLU A 47 0.79 0.29 7.46
C GLU A 47 1.47 -0.46 8.62
N THR A 48 1.78 0.27 9.68
CA THR A 48 2.42 -0.27 10.87
C THR A 48 1.52 -0.12 12.08
N PHE A 49 1.31 -1.20 12.79
CA PHE A 49 0.57 -1.23 14.05
C PHE A 49 1.51 -1.49 15.21
N THR A 50 1.18 -0.91 16.34
CA THR A 50 1.85 -1.18 17.61
C THR A 50 0.92 -1.93 18.54
N GLN A 51 1.49 -2.85 19.29
CA GLN A 51 0.82 -3.58 20.37
C GLN A 51 1.74 -3.65 21.58
N LYS A 52 1.16 -3.76 22.76
CA LYS A 52 1.90 -3.92 24.00
C LYS A 52 1.62 -5.28 24.61
N ILE A 53 2.66 -5.95 25.06
CA ILE A 53 2.57 -7.13 25.89
C ILE A 53 2.85 -6.70 27.31
N THR A 54 1.87 -6.85 28.18
CA THR A 54 1.98 -6.55 29.61
C THR A 54 2.07 -7.86 30.38
N THR A 55 3.12 -8.03 31.16
CA THR A 55 3.30 -9.21 32.03
C THR A 55 3.07 -8.78 33.47
N ASP A 56 2.19 -9.49 34.20
CA ASP A 56 1.96 -9.23 35.63
C ASP A 56 2.98 -9.96 36.49
N GLN A 57 2.87 -9.78 37.81
CA GLN A 57 3.78 -10.40 38.77
C GLN A 57 3.72 -11.93 38.78
N GLN A 58 2.66 -12.51 38.27
CA GLN A 58 2.46 -13.96 38.19
C GLN A 58 2.90 -14.53 36.84
N GLY A 59 3.44 -13.70 35.94
CA GLY A 59 3.87 -14.10 34.62
C GLY A 59 2.73 -14.20 33.61
N ILE A 60 1.53 -13.69 33.92
CA ILE A 60 0.41 -13.69 33.00
C ILE A 60 0.59 -12.55 32.01
N GLU A 61 0.59 -12.88 30.73
CA GLU A 61 0.72 -11.93 29.62
C GLU A 61 -0.66 -11.48 29.12
N THR A 62 -0.77 -10.18 28.85
CA THR A 62 -1.92 -9.57 28.19
C THR A 62 -1.43 -8.78 26.99
N ILE A 63 -2.03 -9.02 25.82
CA ILE A 63 -1.68 -8.34 24.58
C ILE A 63 -2.77 -7.30 24.28
N SER A 64 -2.37 -6.05 24.08
CA SER A 64 -3.29 -4.99 23.72
C SER A 64 -3.79 -5.12 22.28
N ASP A 65 -4.92 -4.46 21.97
CA ASP A 65 -5.37 -4.34 20.60
C ASP A 65 -4.35 -3.57 19.75
N PRO A 66 -4.25 -3.90 18.45
CA PRO A 66 -3.38 -3.16 17.54
C PRO A 66 -3.80 -1.69 17.44
N VAL A 67 -2.83 -0.80 17.49
CA VAL A 67 -3.03 0.63 17.28
C VAL A 67 -2.23 1.05 16.04
N LEU A 68 -2.91 1.70 15.10
CA LEU A 68 -2.24 2.19 13.90
C LEU A 68 -1.21 3.26 14.25
N LYS A 69 0.05 2.98 13.95
CA LYS A 69 1.17 3.92 14.13
C LYS A 69 1.27 4.88 12.95
N GLY A 70 1.11 4.38 11.74
CA GLY A 70 1.18 5.19 10.54
C GLY A 70 1.09 4.38 9.26
N GLN A 71 0.90 5.10 8.17
CA GLN A 71 0.89 4.54 6.82
C GLN A 71 1.82 5.37 5.94
N LYS A 72 2.44 4.73 4.96
CA LYS A 72 3.27 5.39 3.97
C LYS A 72 3.19 4.69 2.62
N ALA A 73 3.49 5.42 1.57
CA ALA A 73 3.67 4.90 0.23
C ALA A 73 5.12 5.06 -0.20
N ILE A 74 5.60 4.10 -0.95
CA ILE A 74 6.95 4.08 -1.51
C ILE A 74 6.82 3.85 -3.01
N LEU A 75 7.18 4.84 -3.81
CA LEU A 75 7.18 4.70 -5.25
C LEU A 75 8.41 3.90 -5.67
N ARG A 76 8.19 2.71 -6.23
CA ARG A 76 9.26 1.76 -6.54
C ARG A 76 9.75 1.86 -7.97
N HIS A 77 8.85 2.14 -8.89
CA HIS A 77 9.18 2.13 -10.31
C HIS A 77 8.27 3.05 -11.09
N ARG A 78 8.79 3.59 -12.15
CA ARG A 78 8.11 4.44 -13.11
C ARG A 78 8.55 4.06 -14.52
N GLY A 79 7.79 3.21 -15.19
CA GLY A 79 8.03 2.80 -16.57
C GLY A 79 7.33 3.71 -17.58
N GLY A 80 6.16 4.25 -17.25
CA GLY A 80 5.40 5.16 -18.09
C GLY A 80 5.97 6.58 -18.13
N ILE A 81 5.53 7.37 -19.10
CA ILE A 81 5.98 8.76 -19.31
C ILE A 81 4.92 9.81 -19.04
N LEU A 82 3.65 9.41 -18.90
CA LEU A 82 2.55 10.35 -18.72
C LEU A 82 2.51 10.89 -17.29
N PRO A 83 2.27 12.19 -17.11
CA PRO A 83 2.09 12.75 -15.78
C PRO A 83 0.87 12.15 -15.08
N PHE A 84 0.91 12.03 -13.77
CA PHE A 84 -0.16 11.41 -13.00
C PHE A 84 -0.33 12.02 -11.61
N GLU A 85 -1.51 11.84 -11.04
CA GLU A 85 -1.80 12.06 -9.63
C GLU A 85 -2.25 10.75 -9.02
N LEU A 86 -1.59 10.35 -7.95
CA LEU A 86 -1.89 9.13 -7.22
C LEU A 86 -2.67 9.47 -5.94
N THR A 87 -3.83 8.86 -5.76
CA THR A 87 -4.62 9.02 -4.54
C THR A 87 -4.67 7.70 -3.80
N ILE A 88 -4.17 7.69 -2.57
CA ILE A 88 -4.16 6.54 -1.68
C ILE A 88 -4.90 6.93 -0.40
N GLY A 89 -6.05 6.31 -0.16
CA GLY A 89 -6.90 6.73 0.94
C GLY A 89 -7.32 8.18 0.80
N ASN A 90 -6.91 9.01 1.76
CA ASN A 90 -7.17 10.44 1.77
C ASN A 90 -5.99 11.28 1.28
N THR A 91 -4.91 10.64 0.81
CA THR A 91 -3.67 11.31 0.48
C THR A 91 -3.46 11.39 -1.03
N ASN A 92 -3.19 12.60 -1.52
CA ASN A 92 -2.77 12.87 -2.89
C ASN A 92 -1.59 13.86 -2.82
N PRO A 93 -0.36 13.41 -3.09
CA PRO A 93 0.82 14.28 -3.00
C PRO A 93 0.92 15.32 -4.13
N GLY A 94 -0.03 15.33 -5.07
CA GLY A 94 -0.05 16.22 -6.21
C GLY A 94 0.39 15.57 -7.50
N LYS A 95 0.40 16.37 -8.56
CA LYS A 95 0.77 15.91 -9.90
C LYS A 95 2.26 15.62 -9.97
N MET A 96 2.57 14.43 -10.42
CA MET A 96 3.94 13.97 -10.64
C MET A 96 4.22 14.02 -12.14
N ASP A 97 5.15 14.88 -12.53
CA ASP A 97 5.52 15.07 -13.92
C ASP A 97 6.76 14.27 -14.29
N GLY A 98 6.68 13.66 -15.45
CA GLY A 98 7.82 13.09 -16.13
C GLY A 98 8.43 11.85 -15.52
N VAL A 99 9.57 11.50 -16.04
CA VAL A 99 10.39 10.43 -15.50
C VAL A 99 10.75 10.85 -14.08
N LEU A 100 10.21 10.16 -13.11
CA LEU A 100 10.75 10.30 -11.78
C LEU A 100 12.23 10.03 -11.91
N SER A 101 12.99 11.07 -11.65
CA SER A 101 14.42 10.93 -11.54
C SER A 101 14.74 9.65 -10.79
N ASP A 102 15.83 9.06 -11.08
CA ASP A 102 16.40 7.80 -10.62
C ASP A 102 16.33 7.51 -9.11
N ASP A 103 15.40 8.11 -8.38
CA ASP A 103 15.13 7.74 -7.00
C ASP A 103 13.88 6.85 -6.92
N PRO A 104 14.05 5.52 -7.11
CA PRO A 104 12.94 4.57 -7.12
C PRO A 104 12.31 4.36 -5.73
N ASN A 105 12.73 5.11 -4.72
CA ASN A 105 12.28 4.94 -3.33
C ASN A 105 11.72 6.23 -2.73
N THR A 106 11.14 7.09 -3.55
CA THR A 106 10.44 8.28 -3.05
C THR A 106 9.30 7.85 -2.11
N GLU A 107 9.37 8.29 -0.87
CA GLU A 107 8.39 7.97 0.16
C GLU A 107 7.53 9.19 0.48
N PHE A 108 6.25 8.95 0.79
CA PHE A 108 5.38 9.98 1.33
C PHE A 108 4.38 9.38 2.34
N PRO A 109 4.00 10.16 3.36
CA PRO A 109 3.02 9.70 4.34
C PRO A 109 1.63 9.57 3.72
N VAL A 110 0.89 8.57 4.17
CA VAL A 110 -0.47 8.27 3.72
C VAL A 110 -1.40 8.24 4.93
N THR A 111 -2.63 8.64 4.72
CA THR A 111 -3.72 8.47 5.69
C THR A 111 -4.94 7.86 5.04
N GLY A 112 -5.69 7.06 5.80
CA GLY A 112 -6.95 6.53 5.36
C GLY A 112 -6.87 5.38 4.35
N TRP A 113 -5.70 4.82 4.12
CA TRP A 113 -5.59 3.63 3.28
C TRP A 113 -6.22 2.41 3.98
N ASN A 114 -7.00 1.67 3.22
CA ASN A 114 -7.59 0.40 3.67
C ASN A 114 -7.09 -0.72 2.76
N ARG A 115 -6.21 -1.57 3.28
CA ARG A 115 -5.62 -2.67 2.50
C ARG A 115 -6.63 -3.73 2.08
N ASN A 116 -7.78 -3.81 2.71
CA ASN A 116 -8.81 -4.78 2.35
C ASN A 116 -9.71 -4.29 1.22
N SER A 117 -10.00 -3.00 1.17
CA SER A 117 -10.80 -2.38 0.12
C SER A 117 -9.97 -1.83 -1.04
N ASN A 118 -8.65 -1.74 -0.88
CA ASN A 118 -7.74 -1.22 -1.91
C ASN A 118 -8.20 0.15 -2.45
N ASN A 119 -8.38 1.10 -1.56
CA ASN A 119 -8.83 2.45 -1.91
C ASN A 119 -7.70 3.30 -2.49
N ILE A 120 -7.33 2.94 -3.70
CA ILE A 120 -6.31 3.59 -4.52
C ILE A 120 -6.89 3.94 -5.87
N SER A 121 -6.53 5.11 -6.38
CA SER A 121 -6.88 5.55 -7.73
C SER A 121 -5.76 6.42 -8.30
N ILE A 122 -5.78 6.58 -9.62
CA ILE A 122 -4.80 7.39 -10.34
C ILE A 122 -5.52 8.23 -11.38
N LYS A 123 -5.07 9.47 -11.55
CA LYS A 123 -5.43 10.33 -12.67
C LYS A 123 -4.23 10.45 -13.60
N VAL A 124 -4.40 10.13 -14.87
CA VAL A 124 -3.35 10.18 -15.87
C VAL A 124 -3.63 11.33 -16.83
N TYR A 125 -2.64 12.16 -17.06
CA TYR A 125 -2.72 13.33 -17.94
C TYR A 125 -2.06 13.04 -19.29
N GLN A 126 -2.60 13.64 -20.36
CA GLN A 126 -2.04 13.48 -21.71
C GLN A 126 -0.67 14.15 -21.87
N SER A 127 -0.40 15.17 -21.07
CA SER A 127 0.87 15.90 -21.06
C SER A 127 0.99 16.70 -19.76
N ALA A 128 2.18 17.24 -19.49
CA ALA A 128 2.44 18.08 -18.32
C ALA A 128 1.52 19.30 -18.24
N ASP A 129 1.16 19.87 -19.37
CA ASP A 129 0.32 21.08 -19.46
C ASP A 129 -1.17 20.78 -19.54
N SER A 130 -1.55 19.50 -19.66
CA SER A 130 -2.95 19.11 -19.79
C SER A 130 -3.72 19.35 -18.49
N GLN A 131 -4.94 19.88 -18.64
CA GLN A 131 -5.90 19.99 -17.53
C GLN A 131 -6.88 18.80 -17.52
N THR A 132 -6.86 17.99 -18.56
CA THR A 132 -7.75 16.83 -18.70
C THR A 132 -7.03 15.58 -18.28
N ALA A 133 -7.62 14.85 -17.34
CA ALA A 133 -7.10 13.59 -16.85
C ALA A 133 -8.09 12.45 -17.09
N THR A 134 -7.57 11.26 -17.28
CA THR A 134 -8.34 10.02 -17.24
C THR A 134 -8.16 9.38 -15.85
N GLU A 135 -9.27 9.08 -15.19
CA GLU A 135 -9.23 8.43 -13.87
C GLU A 135 -9.29 6.92 -14.00
N VAL A 136 -8.39 6.25 -13.27
CA VAL A 136 -8.33 4.80 -13.15
C VAL A 136 -8.51 4.45 -11.69
N ASN A 137 -9.56 3.68 -11.40
CA ASN A 137 -9.84 3.19 -10.07
C ASN A 137 -9.41 1.73 -9.94
N PHE A 138 -9.26 1.27 -8.71
CA PHE A 138 -9.08 -0.15 -8.48
C PHE A 138 -10.27 -0.92 -9.07
N PRO A 139 -10.02 -1.99 -9.87
CA PRO A 139 -11.07 -2.60 -10.66
C PRO A 139 -12.17 -3.24 -9.81
N GLN A 140 -13.40 -3.13 -10.31
CA GLN A 140 -14.54 -3.86 -9.79
C GLN A 140 -14.57 -5.27 -10.40
N THR A 141 -15.29 -6.17 -9.77
CA THR A 141 -15.48 -7.53 -10.28
C THR A 141 -16.00 -7.51 -11.72
N GLY A 142 -15.30 -8.22 -12.60
CA GLY A 142 -15.65 -8.33 -14.02
C GLY A 142 -15.07 -7.24 -14.93
N ALA A 143 -14.42 -6.22 -14.37
CA ALA A 143 -13.71 -5.21 -15.15
C ALA A 143 -12.30 -5.70 -15.53
N THR A 144 -11.78 -5.21 -16.67
CA THR A 144 -10.38 -5.41 -17.03
C THR A 144 -9.50 -4.65 -16.03
N PRO A 145 -8.55 -5.32 -15.36
CA PRO A 145 -7.72 -4.63 -14.39
C PRO A 145 -6.73 -3.69 -15.06
N MET A 146 -6.65 -2.47 -14.53
CA MET A 146 -5.61 -1.48 -14.83
C MET A 146 -4.72 -1.24 -13.61
N ILE A 147 -5.13 -1.72 -12.44
CA ILE A 147 -4.38 -1.73 -11.20
C ILE A 147 -4.44 -3.14 -10.62
N ILE A 148 -3.28 -3.69 -10.27
CA ILE A 148 -3.16 -5.00 -9.63
C ILE A 148 -2.57 -4.82 -8.24
N ALA A 149 -3.16 -5.49 -7.25
CA ALA A 149 -2.62 -5.56 -5.89
C ALA A 149 -1.90 -6.89 -5.69
N THR A 150 -0.66 -6.86 -5.24
CA THR A 150 0.16 -8.04 -4.98
C THR A 150 0.90 -7.92 -3.65
N ASP A 151 1.58 -9.00 -3.26
CA ASP A 151 2.58 -8.93 -2.20
C ASP A 151 3.82 -8.17 -2.69
N THR A 152 4.54 -7.56 -1.76
CA THR A 152 5.71 -6.74 -2.08
C THR A 152 6.93 -7.54 -2.54
N ASN A 153 6.88 -8.86 -2.42
CA ASN A 153 7.91 -9.75 -2.97
C ASN A 153 7.69 -10.12 -4.44
N VAL A 154 6.57 -9.70 -5.03
CA VAL A 154 6.28 -9.95 -6.45
C VAL A 154 7.04 -8.93 -7.29
N ALA A 155 7.88 -9.41 -8.21
CA ALA A 155 8.60 -8.56 -9.12
C ALA A 155 7.67 -8.00 -10.21
N TRP A 156 7.90 -6.75 -10.63
CA TRP A 156 7.23 -6.20 -11.80
C TRP A 156 7.93 -6.66 -13.09
N SER A 157 7.19 -6.65 -14.19
CA SER A 157 7.72 -7.04 -15.50
C SER A 157 8.68 -6.01 -16.07
N ALA A 158 9.57 -6.47 -16.95
CA ALA A 158 10.35 -5.58 -17.80
C ALA A 158 9.43 -4.86 -18.81
N GLU A 159 9.88 -3.75 -19.33
CA GLU A 159 9.17 -2.95 -20.31
C GLU A 159 8.69 -3.79 -21.49
N ARG A 160 7.41 -3.68 -21.80
CA ARG A 160 6.71 -4.41 -22.87
C ARG A 160 6.71 -5.95 -22.71
N VAL A 161 6.92 -6.43 -21.50
CA VAL A 161 6.76 -7.84 -21.18
C VAL A 161 5.47 -8.01 -20.39
N ALA A 162 4.47 -8.62 -20.98
CA ALA A 162 3.17 -8.80 -20.33
C ALA A 162 3.31 -9.49 -18.97
N PHE A 163 2.65 -8.92 -17.98
CA PHE A 163 2.60 -9.49 -16.63
C PHE A 163 1.44 -10.48 -16.54
N ASN A 164 1.73 -11.71 -16.10
CA ASN A 164 0.69 -12.74 -15.99
C ASN A 164 -0.13 -12.56 -14.69
N TRP A 165 -0.97 -11.53 -14.66
CA TRP A 165 -1.82 -11.24 -13.53
C TRP A 165 -2.89 -12.32 -13.27
N LYS A 166 -3.27 -13.05 -14.31
CA LYS A 166 -4.26 -14.16 -14.19
C LYS A 166 -3.70 -15.29 -13.34
N GLU A 167 -2.47 -15.68 -13.59
CA GLU A 167 -1.78 -16.70 -12.78
C GLU A 167 -1.68 -16.26 -11.32
N LEU A 168 -1.30 -15.01 -11.10
CA LEU A 168 -1.17 -14.45 -9.75
C LEU A 168 -2.49 -14.50 -8.99
N MET A 169 -3.60 -14.25 -9.66
CA MET A 169 -4.94 -14.26 -9.06
C MET A 169 -5.60 -15.65 -9.07
N GLY A 170 -4.89 -16.68 -9.57
CA GLY A 170 -5.42 -18.03 -9.66
C GLY A 170 -6.54 -18.20 -10.69
N ILE A 171 -6.62 -17.32 -11.70
CA ILE A 171 -7.62 -17.40 -12.78
C ILE A 171 -7.07 -18.31 -13.87
N PRO A 172 -7.80 -19.37 -14.29
CA PRO A 172 -7.35 -20.23 -15.38
C PRO A 172 -7.22 -19.45 -16.69
N GLU A 173 -6.22 -19.83 -17.49
CA GLU A 173 -6.04 -19.28 -18.83
C GLU A 173 -7.22 -19.63 -19.76
#